data_60b44f4a5522f5f1148c78606314c4fe
#
_entry.id   60b44f4a5522f5f1148c78606314c4fe
#
_cell.length_a   1.000
_cell.length_b   1.000
_cell.length_c   1.000
_cell.angle_alpha   90.00
_cell.angle_beta   90.00
_cell.angle_gamma   90.00
#
_symmetry.space_group_name_H-M   'P 1'
#
loop_
_entity.id
_entity.type
_entity.pdbx_description
1 polymer ?
#
loop_
_entity_poly.entity_id
_entity_poly.type
_entity_poly.pdbx_seq_one_letter_code
_entity_poly.pdbx_strand_id
1 'polypeptide(L)'
;MSETRSNKALKKRIEQCTLCAGSLSHEPKPVFSFATNTKILIIGQAPGNKVHQSGKAFDDKSGDTLRTWLGIDRDTFYNTAFFGILPMGFCFPGKNPKGGDLPPRPECAPKWHHQIFEQLKDLDLVLLVGQYAQKYYLGKTAKRNLTETVRCYDEYLPTYFPLVHPSPLNFRWHAKNHWFIDRVVPELQEQVRKILNGI
;
A
#
# COMPACT_ATOMS: atom_id res chain seq x y z
N MET A 1 -22.03 -8.70 3.67
CA MET A 1 -21.67 -9.56 4.85
C MET A 1 -21.25 -8.65 5.99
N SER A 2 -21.75 -8.86 7.22
CA SER A 2 -21.41 -8.03 8.37
C SER A 2 -19.97 -8.29 8.79
N GLU A 3 -19.24 -7.24 9.12
CA GLU A 3 -17.87 -7.29 9.64
C GLU A 3 -17.82 -8.12 10.93
N THR A 4 -16.86 -9.04 11.04
CA THR A 4 -16.73 -9.92 12.21
C THR A 4 -16.40 -9.13 13.47
N ARG A 5 -16.82 -9.64 14.65
CA ARG A 5 -16.51 -9.02 15.96
C ARG A 5 -14.99 -8.88 16.17
N SER A 6 -14.22 -9.86 15.71
CA SER A 6 -12.75 -9.89 15.77
C SER A 6 -12.15 -8.74 14.95
N ASN A 7 -12.62 -8.54 13.70
CA ASN A 7 -12.11 -7.49 12.82
C ASN A 7 -12.38 -6.07 13.38
N LYS A 8 -13.59 -5.83 13.90
CA LYS A 8 -13.93 -4.56 14.57
C LYS A 8 -13.02 -4.29 15.77
N ALA A 9 -12.77 -5.30 16.60
CA ALA A 9 -11.90 -5.17 17.77
C ALA A 9 -10.44 -4.86 17.35
N LEU A 10 -9.93 -5.52 16.30
CA LEU A 10 -8.59 -5.26 15.79
C LEU A 10 -8.47 -3.82 15.24
N LYS A 11 -9.40 -3.37 14.42
CA LYS A 11 -9.43 -2.00 13.91
C LYS A 11 -9.39 -0.97 15.03
N LYS A 12 -10.24 -1.13 16.04
CA LYS A 12 -10.27 -0.25 17.22
C LYS A 12 -8.93 -0.19 17.94
N ARG A 13 -8.25 -1.33 18.11
CA ARG A 13 -6.91 -1.38 18.72
C ARG A 13 -5.87 -0.65 17.87
N ILE A 14 -5.95 -0.75 16.56
CA ILE A 14 -5.05 -0.03 15.64
C ILE A 14 -5.32 1.47 15.70
N GLU A 15 -6.58 1.90 15.64
CA GLU A 15 -6.99 3.30 15.74
C GLU A 15 -6.52 3.98 17.04
N GLN A 16 -6.46 3.22 18.13
CA GLN A 16 -5.99 3.67 19.44
C GLN A 16 -4.48 3.46 19.68
N CYS A 17 -3.72 3.08 18.64
CA CYS A 17 -2.32 2.76 18.79
C CYS A 17 -1.46 3.99 19.08
N THR A 18 -0.70 3.94 20.18
CA THR A 18 0.25 4.98 20.60
C THR A 18 1.70 4.52 20.58
N LEU A 19 1.99 3.36 19.99
CA LEU A 19 3.32 2.71 20.02
C LEU A 19 4.47 3.64 19.60
N CYS A 20 4.23 4.53 18.65
CA CYS A 20 5.24 5.44 18.12
C CYS A 20 5.07 6.88 18.61
N ALA A 21 4.19 7.18 19.59
CA ALA A 21 3.85 8.54 20.01
C ALA A 21 5.09 9.39 20.34
N GLY A 22 6.02 8.84 21.12
CA GLY A 22 7.28 9.54 21.48
C GLY A 22 8.25 9.78 20.32
N SER A 23 7.99 9.21 19.13
CA SER A 23 8.83 9.36 17.94
C SER A 23 8.17 10.18 16.82
N LEU A 24 6.95 10.67 17.06
CA LEU A 24 6.21 11.51 16.13
C LEU A 24 6.20 12.96 16.65
N SER A 25 6.20 13.92 15.75
CA SER A 25 6.07 15.34 16.08
C SER A 25 4.62 15.81 16.29
N HIS A 26 3.68 14.90 16.27
CA HIS A 26 2.23 15.13 16.38
C HIS A 26 1.55 13.88 16.96
N GLU A 27 0.31 14.01 17.36
CA GLU A 27 -0.50 12.89 17.86
C GLU A 27 -0.60 11.77 16.81
N PRO A 28 -0.47 10.50 17.22
CA PRO A 28 -0.71 9.36 16.36
C PRO A 28 -2.10 9.41 15.74
N LYS A 29 -2.14 9.25 14.41
CA LYS A 29 -3.40 9.16 13.67
C LYS A 29 -3.25 8.05 12.62
N PRO A 30 -3.55 6.81 12.97
CA PRO A 30 -3.45 5.68 12.04
C PRO A 30 -4.42 5.82 10.86
N VAL A 31 -3.90 5.66 9.65
CA VAL A 31 -4.69 5.67 8.41
C VAL A 31 -4.51 4.34 7.69
N PHE A 32 -5.58 3.56 7.61
CA PHE A 32 -5.62 2.26 6.96
C PHE A 32 -7.07 1.93 6.58
N SER A 33 -7.26 0.98 5.69
CA SER A 33 -8.59 0.46 5.37
C SER A 33 -8.51 -1.00 4.90
N PHE A 34 -9.42 -1.85 5.35
CA PHE A 34 -9.61 -3.23 4.89
C PHE A 34 -10.95 -3.79 5.34
N ALA A 35 -11.40 -4.85 4.70
CA ALA A 35 -12.52 -5.69 5.14
C ALA A 35 -12.07 -7.16 5.16
N THR A 36 -12.81 -8.04 5.78
CA THR A 36 -12.45 -9.48 5.84
C THR A 36 -12.44 -10.14 4.46
N ASN A 37 -13.18 -9.59 3.52
CA ASN A 37 -13.32 -10.03 2.14
C ASN A 37 -12.53 -9.15 1.14
N THR A 38 -11.56 -8.38 1.62
CA THR A 38 -10.64 -7.63 0.74
C THR A 38 -9.90 -8.59 -0.19
N LYS A 39 -9.96 -8.32 -1.49
CA LYS A 39 -9.32 -9.14 -2.54
C LYS A 39 -7.91 -8.68 -2.89
N ILE A 40 -7.67 -7.38 -2.92
CA ILE A 40 -6.38 -6.78 -3.26
C ILE A 40 -5.91 -5.88 -2.13
N LEU A 41 -4.71 -6.11 -1.62
CA LEU A 41 -4.14 -5.31 -0.54
C LEU A 41 -3.02 -4.41 -1.09
N ILE A 42 -3.13 -3.11 -0.86
CA ILE A 42 -2.12 -2.13 -1.26
C ILE A 42 -1.24 -1.81 -0.05
N ILE A 43 0.04 -2.16 -0.13
CA ILE A 43 1.02 -1.88 0.92
C ILE A 43 1.95 -0.77 0.44
N GLY A 44 1.75 0.44 0.97
CA GLY A 44 2.56 1.63 0.68
C GLY A 44 3.54 1.96 1.80
N GLN A 45 4.17 3.13 1.73
CA GLN A 45 5.16 3.57 2.70
C GLN A 45 4.52 3.99 4.04
N ALA A 46 3.87 5.14 4.06
CA ALA A 46 3.17 5.75 5.19
C ALA A 46 2.27 6.88 4.67
N PRO A 47 1.28 7.33 5.45
CA PRO A 47 0.52 8.52 5.11
C PRO A 47 1.41 9.74 4.94
N GLY A 48 1.21 10.51 3.88
CA GLY A 48 1.78 11.85 3.74
C GLY A 48 0.99 12.89 4.54
N ASN A 49 1.48 14.14 4.60
CA ASN A 49 0.84 15.20 5.38
C ASN A 49 -0.64 15.44 4.99
N LYS A 50 -0.98 15.44 3.68
CA LYS A 50 -2.37 15.58 3.22
C LYS A 50 -3.25 14.45 3.72
N VAL A 51 -2.76 13.22 3.63
CA VAL A 51 -3.46 12.01 4.10
C VAL A 51 -3.63 12.04 5.62
N HIS A 52 -2.61 12.49 6.36
CA HIS A 52 -2.71 12.69 7.81
C HIS A 52 -3.84 13.67 8.18
N GLN A 53 -3.98 14.76 7.43
CA GLN A 53 -5.04 15.76 7.64
C GLN A 53 -6.42 15.17 7.30
N SER A 54 -6.59 14.62 6.09
CA SER A 54 -7.87 14.10 5.60
C SER A 54 -8.30 12.78 6.27
N GLY A 55 -7.35 11.97 6.74
CA GLY A 55 -7.61 10.62 7.26
C GLY A 55 -7.92 9.59 6.16
N LYS A 56 -7.74 9.94 4.88
CA LYS A 56 -8.06 9.08 3.74
C LYS A 56 -6.81 8.75 2.93
N ALA A 57 -6.39 7.48 2.95
CA ALA A 57 -5.19 7.03 2.26
C ALA A 57 -5.29 7.25 0.73
N PHE A 58 -4.18 7.64 0.11
CA PHE A 58 -4.12 7.95 -1.33
C PHE A 58 -5.13 9.00 -1.82
N ASP A 59 -5.53 9.93 -0.94
CA ASP A 59 -6.37 11.07 -1.30
C ASP A 59 -5.51 12.27 -1.78
N ASP A 60 -4.65 12.00 -2.74
CA ASP A 60 -3.69 12.93 -3.32
C ASP A 60 -3.34 12.55 -4.77
N LYS A 61 -2.43 13.32 -5.40
CA LYS A 61 -1.96 13.07 -6.76
C LYS A 61 -1.32 11.67 -6.94
N SER A 62 -0.70 11.12 -5.90
CA SER A 62 -0.15 9.76 -5.96
C SER A 62 -1.27 8.73 -6.07
N GLY A 63 -2.37 8.96 -5.35
CA GLY A 63 -3.57 8.13 -5.46
C GLY A 63 -4.25 8.23 -6.83
N ASP A 64 -4.29 9.42 -7.44
CA ASP A 64 -4.81 9.57 -8.80
C ASP A 64 -3.99 8.73 -9.79
N THR A 65 -2.65 8.84 -9.71
CA THR A 65 -1.74 8.04 -10.53
C THR A 65 -1.91 6.53 -10.29
N LEU A 66 -2.04 6.11 -9.02
CA LEU A 66 -2.22 4.69 -8.71
C LEU A 66 -3.53 4.14 -9.28
N ARG A 67 -4.64 4.87 -9.17
CA ARG A 67 -5.91 4.48 -9.77
C ARG A 67 -5.83 4.34 -11.29
N THR A 68 -5.12 5.26 -11.95
CA THR A 68 -4.84 5.16 -13.38
C THR A 68 -4.07 3.89 -13.72
N TRP A 69 -3.03 3.54 -12.95
CA TRP A 69 -2.28 2.30 -13.18
C TRP A 69 -3.11 1.04 -12.93
N LEU A 70 -4.03 1.10 -11.95
CA LEU A 70 -4.95 -0.02 -11.67
C LEU A 70 -6.10 -0.14 -12.68
N GLY A 71 -6.35 0.90 -13.49
CA GLY A 71 -7.46 0.94 -14.44
C GLY A 71 -8.84 0.99 -13.80
N ILE A 72 -8.97 1.63 -12.62
CA ILE A 72 -10.19 1.69 -11.83
C ILE A 72 -10.55 3.12 -11.44
N ASP A 73 -11.82 3.33 -11.15
CA ASP A 73 -12.33 4.59 -10.63
C ASP A 73 -12.09 4.75 -9.12
N ARG A 74 -12.47 5.92 -8.60
CA ARG A 74 -12.29 6.28 -7.21
C ARG A 74 -13.18 5.44 -6.27
N ASP A 75 -14.39 5.15 -6.68
CA ASP A 75 -15.37 4.42 -5.84
C ASP A 75 -14.95 2.97 -5.69
N THR A 76 -14.54 2.33 -6.77
CA THR A 76 -13.96 0.98 -6.77
C THR A 76 -12.71 0.93 -5.90
N PHE A 77 -11.80 1.93 -6.00
CA PHE A 77 -10.56 1.99 -5.23
C PHE A 77 -10.80 2.04 -3.71
N TYR A 78 -11.84 2.74 -3.25
CA TYR A 78 -12.17 2.85 -1.83
C TYR A 78 -13.21 1.82 -1.34
N ASN A 79 -13.67 0.94 -2.21
CA ASN A 79 -14.50 -0.18 -1.81
C ASN A 79 -13.62 -1.24 -1.12
N THR A 80 -13.73 -1.35 0.20
CA THR A 80 -12.90 -2.25 1.00
C THR A 80 -13.14 -3.73 0.73
N ALA A 81 -14.22 -4.10 0.05
CA ALA A 81 -14.40 -5.47 -0.45
C ALA A 81 -13.43 -5.81 -1.59
N PHE A 82 -13.01 -4.81 -2.34
CA PHE A 82 -12.04 -4.99 -3.43
C PHE A 82 -10.63 -4.63 -2.99
N PHE A 83 -10.42 -3.43 -2.42
CA PHE A 83 -9.12 -2.90 -2.09
C PHE A 83 -8.97 -2.58 -0.60
N GLY A 84 -7.96 -3.17 0.02
CA GLY A 84 -7.47 -2.75 1.32
C GLY A 84 -6.23 -1.87 1.17
N ILE A 85 -6.02 -0.93 2.09
CA ILE A 85 -4.84 -0.07 2.12
C ILE A 85 -4.16 -0.23 3.48
N LEU A 86 -2.93 -0.74 3.46
CA LEU A 86 -2.17 -1.10 4.64
C LEU A 86 -0.74 -0.55 4.53
N PRO A 87 -0.49 0.73 4.89
CA PRO A 87 0.86 1.28 4.81
C PRO A 87 1.83 0.56 5.76
N MET A 88 3.14 0.55 5.45
CA MET A 88 4.19 0.03 6.34
C MET A 88 4.23 0.76 7.69
N GLY A 89 3.90 2.05 7.72
CA GLY A 89 3.62 2.84 8.91
C GLY A 89 2.24 3.47 8.81
N PHE A 90 1.36 3.27 9.78
CA PHE A 90 -0.03 3.76 9.72
C PHE A 90 -0.17 5.25 9.99
N CYS A 91 0.82 5.86 10.65
CA CYS A 91 0.82 7.28 10.95
C CYS A 91 1.80 8.05 10.05
N PHE A 92 1.51 9.32 9.79
CA PHE A 92 2.44 10.21 9.13
C PHE A 92 3.75 10.30 9.94
N PRO A 93 4.91 9.97 9.38
CA PRO A 93 6.16 9.93 10.15
C PRO A 93 6.79 11.31 10.37
N GLY A 94 6.28 12.36 9.73
CA GLY A 94 6.85 13.70 9.72
C GLY A 94 7.61 14.01 8.43
N LYS A 95 8.05 15.26 8.31
CA LYS A 95 8.84 15.76 7.17
C LYS A 95 10.32 15.53 7.38
N ASN A 96 11.01 15.12 6.32
CA ASN A 96 12.46 15.07 6.32
C ASN A 96 13.01 16.48 6.01
N PRO A 97 13.93 17.03 6.82
CA PRO A 97 14.57 18.34 6.54
C PRO A 97 15.25 18.42 5.17
N LYS A 98 15.68 17.29 4.62
CA LYS A 98 16.31 17.19 3.28
C LYS A 98 15.31 17.02 2.14
N GLY A 99 14.00 17.11 2.42
CA GLY A 99 12.90 16.95 1.47
C GLY A 99 12.21 15.57 1.55
N GLY A 100 10.93 15.57 1.20
CA GLY A 100 10.06 14.39 1.31
C GLY A 100 9.60 14.11 2.73
N ASP A 101 9.07 12.90 2.94
CA ASP A 101 8.62 12.41 4.24
C ASP A 101 9.67 11.50 4.87
N LEU A 102 9.69 11.43 6.19
CA LEU A 102 10.53 10.47 6.92
C LEU A 102 10.14 9.02 6.56
N PRO A 103 11.04 8.05 6.80
CA PRO A 103 10.72 6.63 6.67
C PRO A 103 9.52 6.23 7.54
N PRO A 104 8.77 5.18 7.15
CA PRO A 104 7.73 4.62 8.00
C PRO A 104 8.35 4.13 9.32
N ARG A 105 7.59 4.23 10.41
CA ARG A 105 8.05 3.71 11.71
C ARG A 105 8.25 2.19 11.62
N PRO A 106 9.45 1.67 11.95
CA PRO A 106 9.78 0.26 11.75
C PRO A 106 8.98 -0.68 12.65
N GLU A 107 8.46 -0.19 13.77
CA GLU A 107 7.69 -0.96 14.73
C GLU A 107 6.27 -1.30 14.25
N CYS A 108 5.73 -0.51 13.30
CA CYS A 108 4.32 -0.55 12.94
C CYS A 108 3.94 -1.83 12.19
N ALA A 109 4.61 -2.15 11.09
CA ALA A 109 4.31 -3.33 10.30
C ALA A 109 4.47 -4.65 11.08
N PRO A 110 5.57 -4.90 11.84
CA PRO A 110 5.70 -6.10 12.66
C PRO A 110 4.59 -6.25 13.71
N LYS A 111 4.10 -5.13 14.25
CA LYS A 111 3.03 -5.15 15.26
C LYS A 111 1.68 -5.53 14.70
N TRP A 112 1.33 -5.03 13.49
CA TRP A 112 -0.06 -5.04 13.04
C TRP A 112 -0.32 -5.88 11.79
N HIS A 113 0.64 -5.98 10.85
CA HIS A 113 0.36 -6.58 9.55
C HIS A 113 -0.06 -8.03 9.66
N HIS A 114 0.66 -8.85 10.44
CA HIS A 114 0.30 -10.27 10.62
C HIS A 114 -1.13 -10.45 11.12
N GLN A 115 -1.52 -9.68 12.16
CA GLN A 115 -2.88 -9.74 12.73
C GLN A 115 -3.96 -9.36 11.71
N ILE A 116 -3.65 -8.43 10.78
CA ILE A 116 -4.57 -8.03 9.71
C ILE A 116 -4.65 -9.13 8.66
N PHE A 117 -3.51 -9.68 8.21
CA PHE A 117 -3.50 -10.77 7.23
C PHE A 117 -4.32 -11.97 7.70
N GLU A 118 -4.30 -12.30 8.99
CA GLU A 118 -5.14 -13.37 9.58
C GLU A 118 -6.66 -13.10 9.47
N GLN A 119 -7.08 -11.84 9.29
CA GLN A 119 -8.49 -11.48 9.10
C GLN A 119 -8.92 -11.51 7.62
N LEU A 120 -7.97 -11.46 6.67
CA LEU A 120 -8.24 -11.42 5.23
C LEU A 120 -8.45 -12.84 4.70
N LYS A 121 -9.68 -13.17 4.29
CA LYS A 121 -10.05 -14.52 3.86
C LYS A 121 -10.01 -14.72 2.34
N ASP A 122 -10.21 -13.63 1.61
CA ASP A 122 -10.41 -13.63 0.16
C ASP A 122 -9.30 -12.82 -0.55
N LEU A 123 -8.10 -12.77 0.08
CA LEU A 123 -6.98 -12.01 -0.44
C LEU A 123 -6.31 -12.76 -1.60
N ASP A 124 -6.42 -12.19 -2.80
CA ASP A 124 -5.87 -12.76 -4.04
C ASP A 124 -4.51 -12.16 -4.40
N LEU A 125 -4.29 -10.85 -4.12
CA LEU A 125 -3.08 -10.15 -4.56
C LEU A 125 -2.64 -9.08 -3.56
N VAL A 126 -1.33 -8.94 -3.38
CA VAL A 126 -0.73 -7.87 -2.57
C VAL A 126 0.14 -6.99 -3.46
N LEU A 127 -0.22 -5.71 -3.58
CA LEU A 127 0.54 -4.70 -4.30
C LEU A 127 1.59 -4.08 -3.37
N LEU A 128 2.88 -4.28 -3.67
CA LEU A 128 4.00 -3.76 -2.89
C LEU A 128 4.51 -2.45 -3.48
N VAL A 129 3.98 -1.32 -2.99
CA VAL A 129 4.22 0.01 -3.53
C VAL A 129 5.43 0.69 -2.89
N GLY A 130 6.54 0.72 -3.62
CA GLY A 130 7.79 1.34 -3.21
C GLY A 130 8.72 0.43 -2.39
N GLN A 131 9.91 0.95 -2.12
CA GLN A 131 11.02 0.15 -1.58
C GLN A 131 10.79 -0.45 -0.18
N TYR A 132 10.04 0.24 0.70
CA TYR A 132 9.83 -0.24 2.08
C TYR A 132 8.96 -1.49 2.11
N ALA A 133 7.87 -1.51 1.35
CA ALA A 133 7.00 -2.68 1.23
C ALA A 133 7.75 -3.84 0.56
N GLN A 134 8.44 -3.58 -0.55
CA GLN A 134 9.22 -4.62 -1.25
C GLN A 134 10.31 -5.22 -0.37
N LYS A 135 11.11 -4.39 0.33
CA LYS A 135 12.16 -4.87 1.23
C LYS A 135 11.59 -5.74 2.36
N TYR A 136 10.47 -5.36 2.94
CA TYR A 136 9.87 -6.07 4.06
C TYR A 136 9.28 -7.42 3.64
N TYR A 137 8.49 -7.43 2.56
CA TYR A 137 7.75 -8.63 2.14
C TYR A 137 8.55 -9.58 1.25
N LEU A 138 9.42 -9.07 0.39
CA LEU A 138 10.22 -9.89 -0.50
C LEU A 138 11.56 -10.30 0.15
N GLY A 139 12.07 -9.51 1.09
CA GLY A 139 13.30 -9.86 1.81
C GLY A 139 14.46 -10.19 0.85
N LYS A 140 14.99 -11.40 0.97
CA LYS A 140 16.10 -11.91 0.13
C LYS A 140 15.71 -12.22 -1.31
N THR A 141 14.42 -12.37 -1.64
CA THR A 141 13.94 -12.62 -3.00
C THR A 141 13.85 -11.34 -3.84
N ALA A 142 13.88 -10.16 -3.20
CA ALA A 142 13.96 -8.89 -3.92
C ALA A 142 15.24 -8.83 -4.77
N LYS A 143 15.13 -8.25 -5.97
CA LYS A 143 16.32 -8.00 -6.82
C LYS A 143 17.21 -6.94 -6.18
N ARG A 144 18.41 -6.71 -6.75
CA ARG A 144 19.42 -5.80 -6.18
C ARG A 144 18.92 -4.36 -5.97
N ASN A 145 17.88 -3.94 -6.69
CA ASN A 145 17.25 -2.62 -6.54
C ASN A 145 15.77 -2.65 -6.91
N LEU A 146 15.04 -1.60 -6.54
CA LEU A 146 13.61 -1.45 -6.80
C LEU A 146 13.27 -1.58 -8.28
N THR A 147 14.05 -0.97 -9.17
CA THR A 147 13.78 -0.97 -10.61
C THR A 147 13.81 -2.38 -11.18
N GLU A 148 14.78 -3.19 -10.79
CA GLU A 148 14.88 -4.59 -11.23
C GLU A 148 13.78 -5.45 -10.59
N THR A 149 13.46 -5.23 -9.32
CA THR A 149 12.35 -5.92 -8.66
C THR A 149 11.02 -5.67 -9.39
N VAL A 150 10.75 -4.40 -9.76
CA VAL A 150 9.54 -4.05 -10.52
C VAL A 150 9.58 -4.61 -11.94
N ARG A 151 10.74 -4.68 -12.57
CA ARG A 151 10.90 -5.24 -13.94
C ARG A 151 10.62 -6.74 -14.00
N CYS A 152 10.94 -7.45 -12.91
CA CYS A 152 10.72 -8.89 -12.75
C CYS A 152 9.46 -9.19 -11.93
N TYR A 153 8.41 -8.38 -12.05
CA TYR A 153 7.16 -8.50 -11.28
C TYR A 153 6.53 -9.89 -11.38
N ASP A 154 6.65 -10.52 -12.54
CA ASP A 154 6.11 -11.84 -12.86
C ASP A 154 6.68 -12.97 -11.99
N GLU A 155 7.90 -12.84 -11.50
CA GLU A 155 8.51 -13.81 -10.57
C GLU A 155 7.85 -13.82 -9.18
N TYR A 156 7.05 -12.81 -8.84
CA TYR A 156 6.38 -12.69 -7.53
C TYR A 156 4.89 -13.02 -7.58
N LEU A 157 4.34 -13.19 -8.76
CA LEU A 157 2.95 -13.61 -8.94
C LEU A 157 2.76 -15.09 -8.50
N PRO A 158 1.55 -15.48 -8.08
CA PRO A 158 0.34 -14.66 -7.97
C PRO A 158 0.24 -13.86 -6.67
N THR A 159 1.17 -14.01 -5.73
CA THR A 159 1.05 -13.46 -4.37
C THR A 159 1.34 -11.97 -4.28
N TYR A 160 2.43 -11.53 -4.93
CA TYR A 160 2.88 -10.14 -4.85
C TYR A 160 3.02 -9.50 -6.22
N PHE A 161 2.70 -8.21 -6.29
CA PHE A 161 2.98 -7.38 -7.45
C PHE A 161 3.77 -6.14 -7.02
N PRO A 162 5.08 -6.08 -7.25
CA PRO A 162 5.90 -4.95 -6.87
C PRO A 162 5.70 -3.77 -7.81
N LEU A 163 5.52 -2.57 -7.25
CA LEU A 163 5.31 -1.32 -7.97
C LEU A 163 6.28 -0.24 -7.50
N VAL A 164 6.67 0.66 -8.39
CA VAL A 164 7.28 1.93 -8.01
C VAL A 164 6.24 2.80 -7.28
N HIS A 165 6.70 3.71 -6.42
CA HIS A 165 5.79 4.63 -5.76
C HIS A 165 5.17 5.60 -6.79
N PRO A 166 3.84 5.81 -6.82
CA PRO A 166 3.13 6.60 -7.82
C PRO A 166 3.27 8.12 -7.63
N SER A 167 4.33 8.56 -6.95
CA SER A 167 4.58 9.97 -6.70
C SER A 167 4.92 10.72 -7.99
N PRO A 168 4.36 11.92 -8.22
CA PRO A 168 4.79 12.79 -9.31
C PRO A 168 6.29 13.12 -9.30
N LEU A 169 6.95 13.03 -8.14
CA LEU A 169 8.40 13.24 -8.02
C LEU A 169 9.22 12.16 -8.75
N ASN A 170 8.63 11.04 -9.12
CA ASN A 170 9.28 9.96 -9.85
C ASN A 170 9.30 10.16 -11.38
N PHE A 171 9.00 11.38 -11.87
CA PHE A 171 8.96 11.68 -13.32
C PHE A 171 10.28 11.32 -14.04
N ARG A 172 11.44 11.56 -13.41
CA ARG A 172 12.76 11.20 -13.96
C ARG A 172 12.95 9.68 -14.06
N TRP A 173 12.39 8.93 -13.13
CA TRP A 173 12.43 7.49 -13.16
C TRP A 173 11.57 6.97 -14.32
N HIS A 174 10.36 7.49 -14.48
CA HIS A 174 9.45 7.12 -15.58
C HIS A 174 10.04 7.45 -16.93
N ALA A 175 10.69 8.60 -17.09
CA ALA A 175 11.37 9.02 -18.33
C ALA A 175 12.51 8.06 -18.76
N LYS A 176 13.08 7.30 -17.80
CA LYS A 176 14.13 6.31 -18.08
C LYS A 176 13.60 4.87 -18.18
N ASN A 177 12.35 4.64 -17.83
CA ASN A 177 11.77 3.32 -17.67
C ASN A 177 10.39 3.23 -18.35
N HIS A 178 10.33 3.53 -19.66
CA HIS A 178 9.08 3.50 -20.44
C HIS A 178 8.41 2.12 -20.41
N TRP A 179 9.21 1.04 -20.34
CA TRP A 179 8.73 -0.32 -20.18
C TRP A 179 7.72 -0.51 -19.02
N PHE A 180 7.76 0.35 -18.01
CA PHE A 180 6.81 0.27 -16.89
C PHE A 180 5.38 0.53 -17.37
N ILE A 181 5.17 1.60 -18.13
CA ILE A 181 3.86 1.94 -18.69
C ILE A 181 3.47 0.97 -19.81
N ASP A 182 4.44 0.54 -20.63
CA ASP A 182 4.17 -0.27 -21.82
C ASP A 182 3.92 -1.74 -21.50
N ARG A 183 4.46 -2.26 -20.38
CA ARG A 183 4.39 -3.68 -20.03
C ARG A 183 3.80 -3.95 -18.64
N VAL A 184 4.30 -3.25 -17.60
CA VAL A 184 3.92 -3.56 -16.21
C VAL A 184 2.50 -3.08 -15.90
N VAL A 185 2.15 -1.87 -16.34
CA VAL A 185 0.81 -1.32 -16.10
C VAL A 185 -0.28 -2.12 -16.80
N PRO A 186 -0.20 -2.51 -18.08
CA PRO A 186 -1.18 -3.37 -18.72
C PRO A 186 -1.38 -4.70 -17.99
N GLU A 187 -0.29 -5.35 -17.56
CA GLU A 187 -0.39 -6.60 -16.80
C GLU A 187 -1.05 -6.39 -15.44
N LEU A 188 -0.70 -5.32 -14.74
CA LEU A 188 -1.35 -4.96 -13.47
C LEU A 188 -2.87 -4.79 -13.65
N GLN A 189 -3.29 -4.07 -14.70
CA GLN A 189 -4.71 -3.89 -15.03
C GLN A 189 -5.40 -5.21 -15.34
N GLU A 190 -4.73 -6.11 -16.03
CA GLU A 190 -5.26 -7.44 -16.35
C GLU A 190 -5.44 -8.29 -15.07
N GLN A 191 -4.45 -8.30 -14.16
CA GLN A 191 -4.57 -8.98 -12.87
C GLN A 191 -5.73 -8.41 -12.03
N VAL A 192 -5.81 -7.08 -11.93
CA VAL A 192 -6.90 -6.40 -11.21
C VAL A 192 -8.25 -6.78 -11.82
N ARG A 193 -8.40 -6.73 -13.14
CA ARG A 193 -9.63 -7.06 -13.86
C ARG A 193 -10.07 -8.51 -13.61
N LYS A 194 -9.14 -9.47 -13.66
CA LYS A 194 -9.43 -10.88 -13.36
C LYS A 194 -9.96 -11.06 -11.96
N ILE A 195 -9.27 -10.48 -10.96
CA ILE A 195 -9.66 -10.58 -9.55
C ILE A 195 -11.03 -9.94 -9.29
N LEU A 196 -11.29 -8.77 -9.85
CA LEU A 196 -12.56 -8.06 -9.64
C LEU A 196 -13.73 -8.79 -10.30
N ASN A 197 -13.52 -9.44 -11.43
CA ASN A 197 -14.54 -10.20 -12.15
C ASN A 197 -14.71 -11.65 -11.64
N GLY A 198 -13.82 -12.12 -10.76
CA GLY A 198 -13.85 -13.49 -10.23
C GLY A 198 -13.45 -14.55 -11.25
N ILE A 199 -12.52 -14.20 -12.17
CA ILE A 199 -12.03 -15.06 -13.27
C ILE A 199 -10.61 -15.51 -12.97
#